data_0df2c07f40fe1ebd75e316978c53c586
#
_entry.id   0df2c07f40fe1ebd75e316978c53c586
#
_cell.length_a   1.000
_cell.length_b   1.000
_cell.length_c   1.000
_cell.angle_alpha   90.00
_cell.angle_beta   90.00
_cell.angle_gamma   90.00
#
_symmetry.space_group_name_H-M   'P 1'
#
loop_
_entity.id
_entity.type
_entity.pdbx_description
1 polymer ?
#
loop_
_entity_poly.entity_id
_entity_poly.type
_entity_poly.pdbx_seq_one_letter_code
_entity_poly.pdbx_strand_id
1 'polypeptide(L)'
;GFGIDCSFLAAKFQSVTYVERQKDLCEIAIHNFPILNLKHIDVRNEDGVDYLNAMSPVDCIFLDPARRNGHGGKTVAISNCEPNVAELEELLLKKGKRVMIKLSPMLDLTLALKELQSVQEVHIISANNECKELLLILGQTPADEIPIHCINLYTKGMQKEQRFVFTREEEQRSKCSYTNTLENYLYEPNASLLKAGAFRIITSAFPVKKLHPNSHLYTSDTLIGNFPGRIFHIVNQCSFNKKEIKKGLADLKKIG
;
A
#
# COMPACT_ATOMS: atom_id res chain seq x y z
N GLY A 1 15.35 10.05 9.46
CA GLY A 1 15.81 8.88 8.66
C GLY A 1 17.02 9.20 7.82
N PHE A 2 17.44 8.29 6.93
CA PHE A 2 18.62 8.47 6.06
C PHE A 2 18.36 9.33 4.81
N GLY A 3 17.19 9.92 4.62
CA GLY A 3 16.82 10.74 3.47
C GLY A 3 16.59 9.95 2.16
N ILE A 4 16.39 8.63 2.23
CA ILE A 4 16.20 7.78 1.04
C ILE A 4 14.98 8.22 0.24
N ASP A 5 13.80 8.31 0.85
CA ASP A 5 12.58 8.77 0.17
C ASP A 5 12.76 10.18 -0.39
N CYS A 6 13.37 11.07 0.41
CA CYS A 6 13.69 12.43 -0.02
C CYS A 6 14.56 12.44 -1.28
N SER A 7 15.56 11.56 -1.38
CA SER A 7 16.47 11.48 -2.53
C SER A 7 15.74 11.13 -3.83
N PHE A 8 14.71 10.27 -3.78
CA PHE A 8 13.90 9.92 -4.95
C PHE A 8 12.86 11.01 -5.28
N LEU A 9 12.23 11.57 -4.26
CA LEU A 9 11.21 12.63 -4.45
C LEU A 9 11.85 13.92 -4.96
N ALA A 10 13.03 14.28 -4.47
CA ALA A 10 13.74 15.52 -4.82
C ALA A 10 13.95 15.72 -6.33
N ALA A 11 14.09 14.63 -7.08
CA ALA A 11 14.22 14.70 -8.55
C ALA A 11 12.98 15.29 -9.26
N LYS A 12 11.86 15.47 -8.57
CA LYS A 12 10.59 16.01 -9.10
C LYS A 12 10.33 17.46 -8.70
N PHE A 13 11.21 18.06 -7.87
CA PHE A 13 11.02 19.40 -7.32
C PHE A 13 12.26 20.30 -7.60
N GLN A 14 12.03 21.60 -7.74
CA GLN A 14 13.11 22.56 -7.97
C GLN A 14 13.89 22.88 -6.68
N SER A 15 13.21 22.88 -5.54
CA SER A 15 13.78 23.09 -4.22
C SER A 15 13.17 22.11 -3.23
N VAL A 16 13.97 21.58 -2.35
CA VAL A 16 13.56 20.60 -1.34
C VAL A 16 14.22 20.96 -0.02
N THR A 17 13.46 20.90 1.06
CA THR A 17 13.99 20.97 2.42
C THR A 17 13.81 19.61 3.08
N TYR A 18 14.90 19.04 3.55
CA TYR A 18 14.93 17.82 4.34
C TYR A 18 15.12 18.15 5.80
N VAL A 19 14.16 17.79 6.64
CA VAL A 19 14.17 18.09 8.07
C VAL A 19 14.33 16.81 8.88
N GLU A 20 15.33 16.77 9.75
CA GLU A 20 15.64 15.62 10.60
C GLU A 20 16.16 16.09 11.96
N ARG A 21 15.60 15.55 13.05
CA ARG A 21 16.00 15.94 14.43
C ARG A 21 17.33 15.33 14.89
N GLN A 22 17.70 14.18 14.33
CA GLN A 22 18.94 13.50 14.70
C GLN A 22 20.12 14.06 13.91
N LYS A 23 21.06 14.70 14.62
CA LYS A 23 22.23 15.36 14.02
C LYS A 23 23.06 14.43 13.13
N ASP A 24 23.32 13.20 13.62
CA ASP A 24 24.14 12.23 12.89
C ASP A 24 23.51 11.86 11.53
N LEU A 25 22.18 11.77 11.48
CA LEU A 25 21.45 11.50 10.23
C LEU A 25 21.48 12.70 9.28
N CYS A 26 21.45 13.92 9.81
CA CYS A 26 21.67 15.14 9.00
C CYS A 26 23.07 15.16 8.39
N GLU A 27 24.09 14.83 9.15
CA GLU A 27 25.50 14.78 8.65
C GLU A 27 25.64 13.75 7.52
N ILE A 28 25.03 12.57 7.65
CA ILE A 28 24.96 11.56 6.59
C ILE A 28 24.24 12.10 5.35
N ALA A 29 23.11 12.77 5.52
CA ALA A 29 22.34 13.34 4.41
C ALA A 29 23.13 14.45 3.69
N ILE A 30 23.77 15.36 4.43
CA ILE A 30 24.64 16.42 3.88
C ILE A 30 25.80 15.83 3.05
N HIS A 31 26.35 14.68 3.48
CA HIS A 31 27.38 14.00 2.73
C HIS A 31 26.85 13.32 1.46
N ASN A 32 25.71 12.62 1.56
CA ASN A 32 25.22 11.76 0.49
C ASN A 32 24.49 12.53 -0.62
N PHE A 33 23.68 13.54 -0.31
CA PHE A 33 22.90 14.25 -1.34
C PHE A 33 23.74 14.87 -2.45
N PRO A 34 24.88 15.54 -2.19
CA PRO A 34 25.76 16.02 -3.26
C PRO A 34 26.34 14.91 -4.14
N ILE A 35 26.68 13.74 -3.57
CA ILE A 35 27.19 12.56 -4.30
C ILE A 35 26.13 12.03 -5.25
N LEU A 36 24.84 12.09 -4.85
CA LEU A 36 23.68 11.71 -5.65
C LEU A 36 23.24 12.81 -6.65
N ASN A 37 24.03 13.89 -6.80
CA ASN A 37 23.67 15.07 -7.61
C ASN A 37 22.40 15.83 -7.14
N LEU A 38 22.07 15.73 -5.87
CA LEU A 38 20.89 16.36 -5.25
C LEU A 38 21.26 17.63 -4.47
N LYS A 39 22.08 18.52 -5.09
CA LYS A 39 22.60 19.74 -4.45
C LYS A 39 21.52 20.80 -4.11
N HIS A 40 20.30 20.64 -4.62
CA HIS A 40 19.16 21.53 -4.37
C HIS A 40 18.38 21.16 -3.10
N ILE A 41 18.85 20.17 -2.33
CA ILE A 41 18.24 19.80 -1.04
C ILE A 41 18.93 20.60 0.06
N ASP A 42 18.13 21.41 0.79
CA ASP A 42 18.54 22.08 2.02
C ASP A 42 18.31 21.15 3.21
N VAL A 43 19.34 20.85 3.99
CA VAL A 43 19.25 19.95 5.16
C VAL A 43 19.11 20.77 6.43
N ARG A 44 18.05 20.55 7.21
CA ARG A 44 17.76 21.20 8.48
C ARG A 44 17.82 20.19 9.62
N ASN A 45 18.67 20.48 10.63
CA ASN A 45 18.69 19.73 11.86
C ASN A 45 17.73 20.37 12.87
N GLU A 46 16.46 20.07 12.75
CA GLU A 46 15.37 20.66 13.53
C GLU A 46 14.29 19.61 13.84
N ASP A 47 13.43 19.89 14.82
CA ASP A 47 12.20 19.13 14.99
C ASP A 47 11.23 19.41 13.84
N GLY A 48 10.63 18.34 13.28
CA GLY A 48 9.75 18.47 12.12
C GLY A 48 8.48 19.26 12.38
N VAL A 49 7.93 19.23 13.61
CA VAL A 49 6.72 19.97 13.97
C VAL A 49 7.04 21.45 14.19
N ASP A 50 8.18 21.75 14.82
CA ASP A 50 8.65 23.12 14.99
C ASP A 50 8.93 23.78 13.65
N TYR A 51 9.62 23.05 12.74
CA TYR A 51 9.85 23.51 11.38
C TYR A 51 8.54 23.74 10.62
N LEU A 52 7.56 22.81 10.71
CA LEU A 52 6.24 22.93 10.07
C LEU A 52 5.51 24.20 10.52
N ASN A 53 5.58 24.53 11.82
CA ASN A 53 4.98 25.76 12.35
C ASN A 53 5.59 27.03 11.74
N ALA A 54 6.92 27.06 11.60
CA ALA A 54 7.69 28.23 11.18
C ALA A 54 7.74 28.42 9.66
N MET A 55 7.69 27.31 8.87
CA MET A 55 7.89 27.36 7.42
C MET A 55 6.80 28.13 6.67
N SER A 56 7.16 28.68 5.50
CA SER A 56 6.20 29.19 4.53
C SER A 56 5.46 28.05 3.81
N PRO A 57 4.25 28.29 3.27
CA PRO A 57 3.53 27.28 2.49
C PRO A 57 4.32 26.78 1.28
N VAL A 58 4.17 25.47 0.99
CA VAL A 58 4.87 24.75 -0.10
C VAL A 58 3.88 23.96 -0.95
N ASP A 59 4.35 23.46 -2.10
CA ASP A 59 3.51 22.65 -3.00
C ASP A 59 3.27 21.25 -2.45
N CYS A 60 4.27 20.63 -1.79
CA CYS A 60 4.16 19.28 -1.26
C CYS A 60 4.88 19.11 0.07
N ILE A 61 4.22 18.44 1.01
CA ILE A 61 4.82 17.97 2.26
C ILE A 61 4.81 16.44 2.24
N PHE A 62 5.95 15.83 2.50
CA PHE A 62 6.08 14.37 2.68
C PHE A 62 6.40 14.06 4.15
N LEU A 63 5.68 13.09 4.71
CA LEU A 63 5.83 12.64 6.09
C LEU A 63 5.98 11.12 6.14
N ASP A 64 6.92 10.63 6.94
CA ASP A 64 7.07 9.22 7.31
C ASP A 64 7.08 9.12 8.86
N PRO A 65 5.90 9.23 9.49
CA PRO A 65 5.81 9.26 10.95
C PRO A 65 6.23 7.92 11.53
N ALA A 66 7.10 7.98 12.56
CA ALA A 66 7.57 6.80 13.26
C ALA A 66 6.47 6.19 14.14
N ARG A 67 6.45 4.88 14.29
CA ARG A 67 5.57 4.23 15.26
C ARG A 67 6.09 4.45 16.68
N ARG A 68 5.23 4.85 17.62
CA ARG A 68 5.60 4.95 19.05
C ARG A 68 5.81 3.54 19.61
N ASN A 69 7.04 3.18 19.92
CA ASN A 69 7.39 1.89 20.51
C ASN A 69 7.36 1.93 22.05
N GLY A 70 6.33 2.55 22.64
CA GLY A 70 6.31 2.73 24.10
C GLY A 70 6.15 1.45 24.94
N HIS A 71 5.43 0.42 24.47
CA HIS A 71 5.15 -0.80 25.24
C HIS A 71 4.85 -2.03 24.37
N GLY A 72 5.59 -2.28 23.27
CA GLY A 72 5.52 -3.56 22.53
C GLY A 72 4.16 -3.93 21.89
N GLY A 73 3.19 -3.03 21.89
CA GLY A 73 1.88 -3.21 21.28
C GLY A 73 1.92 -3.01 19.75
N LYS A 74 1.03 -3.69 19.04
CA LYS A 74 0.82 -3.45 17.60
C LYS A 74 0.20 -2.07 17.41
N THR A 75 0.94 -1.12 16.87
CA THR A 75 0.41 0.19 16.46
C THR A 75 -0.44 0.00 15.21
N VAL A 76 -1.75 0.21 15.33
CA VAL A 76 -2.72 0.06 14.22
C VAL A 76 -3.40 1.38 13.85
N ALA A 77 -3.28 2.43 14.66
CA ALA A 77 -3.89 3.75 14.51
C ALA A 77 -2.83 4.80 14.15
N ILE A 78 -3.22 5.84 13.38
CA ILE A 78 -2.36 6.98 13.05
C ILE A 78 -2.06 7.81 14.29
N SER A 79 -3.02 7.96 15.19
CA SER A 79 -2.86 8.64 16.48
C SER A 79 -1.75 8.05 17.36
N ASN A 80 -1.31 6.82 17.08
CA ASN A 80 -0.18 6.17 17.75
C ASN A 80 1.18 6.41 17.06
N CYS A 81 1.23 7.23 16.02
CA CYS A 81 2.47 7.60 15.33
C CYS A 81 3.10 8.86 15.95
N GLU A 82 4.37 9.08 15.68
CA GLU A 82 5.09 10.29 16.05
C GLU A 82 5.77 10.90 14.81
N PRO A 83 5.38 12.14 14.44
CA PRO A 83 4.30 12.96 15.04
C PRO A 83 2.91 12.35 14.83
N ASN A 84 1.94 12.75 15.69
CA ASN A 84 0.53 12.41 15.50
C ASN A 84 -0.05 13.22 14.34
N VAL A 85 -0.16 12.59 13.19
CA VAL A 85 -0.59 13.25 11.95
C VAL A 85 -2.04 13.72 12.02
N ALA A 86 -2.91 13.01 12.75
CA ALA A 86 -4.30 13.41 12.90
C ALA A 86 -4.45 14.76 13.63
N GLU A 87 -3.59 15.02 14.63
CA GLU A 87 -3.56 16.34 15.31
C GLU A 87 -2.95 17.45 14.44
N LEU A 88 -2.09 17.07 13.49
CA LEU A 88 -1.41 18.01 12.61
C LEU A 88 -2.12 18.28 11.28
N GLU A 89 -3.22 17.58 10.99
CA GLU A 89 -3.87 17.59 9.67
C GLU A 89 -4.18 19.00 9.17
N GLU A 90 -4.82 19.81 10.01
CA GLU A 90 -5.16 21.21 9.66
C GLU A 90 -3.91 22.06 9.36
N LEU A 91 -2.87 21.95 10.20
CA LEU A 91 -1.61 22.67 10.00
C LEU A 91 -0.89 22.22 8.72
N LEU A 92 -0.85 20.93 8.47
CA LEU A 92 -0.26 20.35 7.26
C LEU A 92 -0.93 20.89 6.00
N LEU A 93 -2.27 20.93 5.97
CA LEU A 93 -3.04 21.44 4.85
C LEU A 93 -2.97 22.97 4.70
N LYS A 94 -2.74 23.70 5.79
CA LYS A 94 -2.46 25.14 5.72
C LYS A 94 -1.08 25.42 5.10
N LYS A 95 -0.10 24.54 5.31
CA LYS A 95 1.28 24.71 4.88
C LYS A 95 1.62 23.98 3.57
N GLY A 96 0.88 22.93 3.21
CA GLY A 96 1.09 22.16 1.99
C GLY A 96 -0.15 22.14 1.09
N LYS A 97 0.01 22.39 -0.21
CA LYS A 97 -1.09 22.18 -1.17
C LYS A 97 -1.47 20.70 -1.27
N ARG A 98 -0.48 19.84 -1.18
CA ARG A 98 -0.61 18.38 -1.13
C ARG A 98 0.24 17.82 0.00
N VAL A 99 -0.31 16.91 0.77
CA VAL A 99 0.40 16.23 1.85
C VAL A 99 0.43 14.75 1.55
N MET A 100 1.61 14.15 1.50
CA MET A 100 1.81 12.72 1.31
C MET A 100 2.31 12.10 2.61
N ILE A 101 1.58 11.12 3.13
CA ILE A 101 1.91 10.43 4.38
C ILE A 101 2.21 8.98 4.05
N LYS A 102 3.44 8.55 4.31
CA LYS A 102 3.85 7.15 4.19
C LYS A 102 3.63 6.43 5.52
N LEU A 103 2.92 5.34 5.50
CA LEU A 103 2.55 4.57 6.68
C LEU A 103 2.95 3.10 6.54
N SER A 104 3.21 2.48 7.68
CA SER A 104 3.46 1.04 7.74
C SER A 104 2.23 0.24 7.26
N PRO A 105 2.41 -0.87 6.53
CA PRO A 105 1.31 -1.76 6.13
C PRO A 105 0.61 -2.44 7.32
N MET A 106 1.14 -2.32 8.53
CA MET A 106 0.50 -2.83 9.75
C MET A 106 -0.68 -1.96 10.21
N LEU A 107 -0.75 -0.68 9.79
CA LEU A 107 -1.83 0.23 10.14
C LEU A 107 -3.15 -0.22 9.51
N ASP A 108 -4.26 -0.04 10.25
CA ASP A 108 -5.60 -0.31 9.75
C ASP A 108 -6.06 0.85 8.85
N LEU A 109 -6.29 0.54 7.57
CA LEU A 109 -6.74 1.53 6.60
C LEU A 109 -8.11 2.13 6.98
N THR A 110 -9.02 1.30 7.54
CA THR A 110 -10.35 1.77 7.93
C THR A 110 -10.27 2.78 9.06
N LEU A 111 -9.38 2.51 10.02
CA LEU A 111 -9.16 3.42 11.14
C LEU A 111 -8.45 4.70 10.66
N ALA A 112 -7.45 4.57 9.79
CA ALA A 112 -6.74 5.71 9.21
C ALA A 112 -7.69 6.69 8.49
N LEU A 113 -8.63 6.17 7.68
CA LEU A 113 -9.64 6.97 6.97
C LEU A 113 -10.76 7.53 7.88
N LYS A 114 -10.85 7.06 9.13
CA LYS A 114 -11.74 7.68 10.14
C LYS A 114 -11.04 8.79 10.91
N GLU A 115 -9.74 8.66 11.13
CA GLU A 115 -8.92 9.61 11.87
C GLU A 115 -8.53 10.84 11.04
N LEU A 116 -8.39 10.68 9.70
CA LEU A 116 -8.07 11.76 8.76
C LEU A 116 -9.28 12.10 7.89
N GLN A 117 -9.60 13.38 7.80
CA GLN A 117 -10.82 13.86 7.11
C GLN A 117 -10.56 14.37 5.68
N SER A 118 -9.31 14.64 5.33
CA SER A 118 -8.93 15.31 4.08
C SER A 118 -8.20 14.38 3.09
N VAL A 119 -8.35 13.06 3.27
CA VAL A 119 -7.74 12.07 2.37
C VAL A 119 -8.43 12.15 1.01
N GLN A 120 -7.64 12.32 -0.04
CA GLN A 120 -8.09 12.35 -1.44
C GLN A 120 -7.79 11.06 -2.19
N GLU A 121 -6.68 10.41 -1.85
CA GLU A 121 -6.24 9.18 -2.52
C GLU A 121 -5.55 8.26 -1.50
N VAL A 122 -5.70 6.95 -1.69
CA VAL A 122 -4.97 5.91 -0.96
C VAL A 122 -4.17 5.08 -1.96
N HIS A 123 -2.88 4.86 -1.68
CA HIS A 123 -2.05 3.95 -2.45
C HIS A 123 -1.53 2.83 -1.54
N ILE A 124 -1.83 1.58 -1.90
CA ILE A 124 -1.34 0.38 -1.22
C ILE A 124 -0.31 -0.26 -2.10
N ILE A 125 0.94 -0.22 -1.68
CA ILE A 125 2.07 -0.66 -2.48
C ILE A 125 2.61 -1.98 -1.95
N SER A 126 2.63 -2.97 -2.83
CA SER A 126 3.27 -4.26 -2.62
C SER A 126 4.46 -4.42 -3.56
N ALA A 127 5.47 -5.14 -3.13
CA ALA A 127 6.59 -5.55 -3.94
C ALA A 127 6.75 -7.06 -3.88
N ASN A 128 6.75 -7.73 -5.06
CA ASN A 128 6.80 -9.19 -5.16
C ASN A 128 5.75 -9.89 -4.29
N ASN A 129 4.53 -9.35 -4.30
CA ASN A 129 3.38 -9.86 -3.54
C ASN A 129 3.52 -9.75 -2.00
N GLU A 130 4.32 -8.82 -1.50
CA GLU A 130 4.41 -8.45 -0.08
C GLU A 130 4.03 -6.98 0.08
N CYS A 131 3.02 -6.69 0.92
CA CYS A 131 2.60 -5.30 1.17
C CYS A 131 3.70 -4.56 1.93
N LYS A 132 4.19 -3.47 1.34
CA LYS A 132 5.32 -2.69 1.86
C LYS A 132 4.88 -1.41 2.53
N GLU A 133 3.96 -0.67 1.90
CA GLU A 133 3.61 0.68 2.32
C GLU A 133 2.16 1.02 2.05
N LEU A 134 1.62 1.91 2.88
CA LEU A 134 0.42 2.68 2.63
C LEU A 134 0.82 4.13 2.41
N LEU A 135 0.38 4.75 1.31
CA LEU A 135 0.51 6.18 1.10
C LEU A 135 -0.88 6.81 1.14
N LEU A 136 -1.06 7.79 1.97
CA LEU A 136 -2.26 8.62 2.01
C LEU A 136 -1.93 9.99 1.43
N ILE A 137 -2.73 10.45 0.49
CA ILE A 137 -2.61 11.78 -0.09
C ILE A 137 -3.74 12.64 0.46
N LEU A 138 -3.37 13.70 1.18
CA LEU A 138 -4.30 14.68 1.68
C LEU A 138 -4.27 15.93 0.81
N GLY A 139 -5.41 16.56 0.67
CA GLY A 139 -5.57 17.83 -0.04
C GLY A 139 -6.63 18.72 0.59
N GLN A 140 -6.66 19.98 0.17
CA GLN A 140 -7.52 21.02 0.76
C GLN A 140 -9.02 20.84 0.47
N THR A 141 -9.36 20.11 -0.59
CA THR A 141 -10.76 19.85 -0.95
C THR A 141 -11.09 18.41 -0.58
N PRO A 142 -12.11 18.16 0.25
CA PRO A 142 -12.58 16.80 0.51
C PRO A 142 -12.95 16.07 -0.80
N ALA A 143 -12.64 14.79 -0.88
CA ALA A 143 -13.06 13.96 -1.99
C ALA A 143 -14.43 13.33 -1.66
N ASP A 144 -15.35 13.34 -2.62
CA ASP A 144 -16.66 12.67 -2.46
C ASP A 144 -16.50 11.16 -2.37
N GLU A 145 -15.61 10.60 -3.17
CA GLU A 145 -15.20 9.20 -3.13
C GLU A 145 -13.65 9.12 -3.14
N ILE A 146 -13.09 8.29 -2.27
CA ILE A 146 -11.63 8.14 -2.14
C ILE A 146 -11.17 6.94 -2.96
N PRO A 147 -10.44 7.15 -4.08
CA PRO A 147 -9.88 6.04 -4.85
C PRO A 147 -8.77 5.34 -4.07
N ILE A 148 -8.83 4.00 -4.07
CA ILE A 148 -7.84 3.11 -3.47
C ILE A 148 -7.06 2.45 -4.60
N HIS A 149 -5.81 2.84 -4.77
CA HIS A 149 -4.88 2.31 -5.75
C HIS A 149 -4.12 1.13 -5.18
N CYS A 150 -4.45 -0.07 -5.62
CA CYS A 150 -3.73 -1.29 -5.28
C CYS A 150 -2.64 -1.54 -6.32
N ILE A 151 -1.39 -1.49 -5.91
CA ILE A 151 -0.22 -1.61 -6.80
C ILE A 151 0.68 -2.73 -6.29
N ASN A 152 1.01 -3.68 -7.18
CA ASN A 152 2.01 -4.70 -6.88
C ASN A 152 3.13 -4.63 -7.91
N LEU A 153 4.33 -4.30 -7.47
CA LEU A 153 5.54 -4.16 -8.27
C LEU A 153 6.30 -5.48 -8.32
N TYR A 154 6.86 -5.82 -9.48
CA TYR A 154 7.74 -6.96 -9.65
C TYR A 154 9.16 -6.53 -9.96
N THR A 155 10.12 -7.06 -9.23
CA THR A 155 11.55 -6.81 -9.46
C THR A 155 12.14 -7.71 -10.54
N LYS A 156 11.45 -8.82 -10.85
CA LYS A 156 11.86 -9.83 -11.85
C LYS A 156 10.70 -10.15 -12.80
N GLY A 157 11.03 -10.71 -13.97
CA GLY A 157 10.04 -11.08 -14.98
C GLY A 157 9.69 -9.97 -15.98
N MET A 158 8.85 -10.30 -16.97
CA MET A 158 8.39 -9.35 -18.00
C MET A 158 7.32 -8.40 -17.48
N GLN A 159 6.41 -8.89 -16.64
CA GLN A 159 5.42 -8.04 -15.99
C GLN A 159 6.10 -7.19 -14.91
N LYS A 160 5.97 -5.88 -15.02
CA LYS A 160 6.60 -4.94 -14.08
C LYS A 160 5.68 -4.57 -12.92
N GLU A 161 4.38 -4.50 -13.17
CA GLU A 161 3.39 -4.13 -12.18
C GLU A 161 2.01 -4.72 -12.46
N GLN A 162 1.21 -4.85 -11.41
CA GLN A 162 -0.23 -5.06 -11.46
C GLN A 162 -0.88 -3.86 -10.77
N ARG A 163 -1.96 -3.33 -11.36
CA ARG A 163 -2.75 -2.23 -10.79
C ARG A 163 -4.22 -2.58 -10.79
N PHE A 164 -4.88 -2.15 -9.72
CA PHE A 164 -6.33 -2.15 -9.61
C PHE A 164 -6.76 -0.93 -8.79
N VAL A 165 -7.82 -0.27 -9.20
CA VAL A 165 -8.35 0.92 -8.51
C VAL A 165 -9.82 0.70 -8.25
N PHE A 166 -10.27 1.06 -7.06
CA PHE A 166 -11.67 0.99 -6.65
C PHE A 166 -11.92 1.98 -5.51
N THR A 167 -13.20 2.19 -5.16
CA THR A 167 -13.61 2.92 -3.95
C THR A 167 -14.25 1.98 -2.93
N ARG A 168 -14.35 2.40 -1.67
CA ARG A 168 -15.06 1.62 -0.64
C ARG A 168 -16.52 1.45 -0.95
N GLU A 169 -17.13 2.45 -1.54
CA GLU A 169 -18.51 2.48 -1.97
C GLU A 169 -18.75 1.44 -3.06
N GLU A 170 -17.84 1.31 -4.02
CA GLU A 170 -17.88 0.28 -5.05
C GLU A 170 -17.76 -1.13 -4.44
N GLU A 171 -16.83 -1.37 -3.51
CA GLU A 171 -16.72 -2.64 -2.80
C GLU A 171 -18.00 -2.99 -2.04
N GLN A 172 -18.61 -2.01 -1.34
CA GLN A 172 -19.83 -2.21 -0.57
C GLN A 172 -21.04 -2.51 -1.46
N ARG A 173 -21.18 -1.81 -2.59
CA ARG A 173 -22.29 -1.99 -3.56
C ARG A 173 -22.11 -3.22 -4.42
N SER A 174 -20.89 -3.75 -4.55
CA SER A 174 -20.60 -4.91 -5.40
C SER A 174 -21.30 -6.18 -4.91
N LYS A 175 -21.98 -6.86 -5.83
CA LYS A 175 -22.55 -8.17 -5.58
C LYS A 175 -21.47 -9.23 -5.84
N CYS A 176 -21.11 -9.97 -4.80
CA CYS A 176 -20.13 -11.04 -4.92
C CYS A 176 -20.75 -12.29 -5.55
N SER A 177 -20.14 -12.79 -6.62
CA SER A 177 -20.50 -14.08 -7.22
C SER A 177 -19.78 -15.21 -6.48
N TYR A 178 -20.52 -16.21 -6.00
CA TYR A 178 -19.99 -17.37 -5.27
C TYR A 178 -20.20 -18.67 -6.03
N THR A 179 -19.34 -19.65 -5.75
CA THR A 179 -19.48 -21.03 -6.23
C THR A 179 -18.95 -22.02 -5.20
N ASN A 180 -19.54 -23.21 -5.16
CA ASN A 180 -19.04 -24.35 -4.38
C ASN A 180 -18.15 -25.29 -5.22
N THR A 181 -18.06 -25.02 -6.53
CA THR A 181 -17.33 -25.86 -7.47
C THR A 181 -16.02 -25.20 -7.84
N LEU A 182 -14.93 -25.94 -7.73
CA LEU A 182 -13.64 -25.52 -8.23
C LEU A 182 -13.62 -25.73 -9.75
N GLU A 183 -13.29 -24.67 -10.49
CA GLU A 183 -13.23 -24.66 -11.96
C GLU A 183 -11.76 -24.90 -12.41
N ASN A 184 -11.43 -24.65 -13.69
CA ASN A 184 -10.12 -24.99 -14.25
C ASN A 184 -8.97 -24.13 -13.73
N TYR A 185 -9.26 -22.91 -13.29
CA TYR A 185 -8.25 -21.96 -12.81
C TYR A 185 -8.57 -21.47 -11.40
N LEU A 186 -7.53 -21.34 -10.60
CA LEU A 186 -7.57 -20.75 -9.26
C LEU A 186 -6.84 -19.42 -9.27
N TYR A 187 -7.42 -18.41 -8.63
CA TYR A 187 -6.89 -17.06 -8.53
C TYR A 187 -6.73 -16.65 -7.08
N GLU A 188 -5.59 -16.05 -6.78
CA GLU A 188 -5.30 -15.47 -5.48
C GLU A 188 -4.91 -14.00 -5.68
N PRO A 189 -5.72 -13.04 -5.17
CA PRO A 189 -5.40 -11.61 -5.27
C PRO A 189 -4.02 -11.30 -4.70
N ASN A 190 -3.36 -10.30 -5.25
CA ASN A 190 -2.08 -9.86 -4.71
C ASN A 190 -2.23 -9.17 -3.35
N ALA A 191 -1.12 -8.99 -2.65
CA ALA A 191 -1.10 -8.49 -1.28
C ALA A 191 -1.70 -7.08 -1.11
N SER A 192 -1.61 -6.21 -2.14
CA SER A 192 -2.21 -4.88 -2.08
C SER A 192 -3.74 -4.93 -2.08
N LEU A 193 -4.33 -5.82 -2.88
CA LEU A 193 -5.78 -6.06 -2.90
C LEU A 193 -6.29 -6.65 -1.59
N LEU A 194 -5.56 -7.64 -1.05
CA LEU A 194 -5.91 -8.25 0.23
C LEU A 194 -5.86 -7.22 1.36
N LYS A 195 -4.85 -6.35 1.37
CA LYS A 195 -4.71 -5.26 2.34
C LYS A 195 -5.81 -4.21 2.19
N ALA A 196 -6.23 -3.91 0.96
CA ALA A 196 -7.31 -2.97 0.66
C ALA A 196 -8.69 -3.46 1.09
N GLY A 197 -8.87 -4.77 1.23
CA GLY A 197 -10.17 -5.39 1.46
C GLY A 197 -11.04 -5.48 0.19
N ALA A 198 -10.43 -5.50 -0.99
CA ALA A 198 -11.11 -5.67 -2.28
C ALA A 198 -11.51 -7.15 -2.47
N PHE A 199 -12.69 -7.52 -2.03
CA PHE A 199 -13.12 -8.93 -2.05
C PHE A 199 -14.35 -9.18 -2.93
N ARG A 200 -15.32 -8.27 -2.93
CA ARG A 200 -16.55 -8.37 -3.72
C ARG A 200 -16.34 -7.78 -5.11
N ILE A 201 -15.73 -6.61 -5.18
CA ILE A 201 -15.47 -5.88 -6.42
C ILE A 201 -14.70 -6.71 -7.43
N ILE A 202 -13.83 -7.63 -6.97
CA ILE A 202 -13.08 -8.55 -7.84
C ILE A 202 -14.02 -9.37 -8.73
N THR A 203 -15.15 -9.89 -8.20
CA THR A 203 -16.10 -10.68 -9.01
C THR A 203 -16.99 -9.82 -9.91
N SER A 204 -17.00 -8.51 -9.70
CA SER A 204 -17.66 -7.55 -10.60
C SER A 204 -16.73 -7.07 -11.71
N ALA A 205 -15.41 -6.96 -11.42
CA ALA A 205 -14.41 -6.49 -12.36
C ALA A 205 -13.83 -7.61 -13.25
N PHE A 206 -13.84 -8.86 -12.76
CA PHE A 206 -13.33 -10.03 -13.47
C PHE A 206 -14.36 -11.15 -13.50
N PRO A 207 -14.43 -11.94 -14.58
CA PRO A 207 -15.37 -13.08 -14.69
C PRO A 207 -14.89 -14.29 -13.85
N VAL A 208 -14.74 -14.07 -12.56
CA VAL A 208 -14.37 -15.09 -11.55
C VAL A 208 -15.46 -15.23 -10.50
N LYS A 209 -15.52 -16.39 -9.86
CA LYS A 209 -16.41 -16.68 -8.74
C LYS A 209 -15.60 -16.92 -7.48
N LYS A 210 -16.05 -16.37 -6.36
CA LYS A 210 -15.43 -16.55 -5.04
C LYS A 210 -15.81 -17.91 -4.47
N LEU A 211 -14.83 -18.67 -3.96
CA LEU A 211 -15.08 -20.03 -3.46
C LEU A 211 -15.86 -20.05 -2.13
N HIS A 212 -15.68 -19.03 -1.28
CA HIS A 212 -16.37 -18.96 0.00
C HIS A 212 -16.33 -17.52 0.54
N PRO A 213 -17.36 -17.04 1.27
CA PRO A 213 -17.35 -15.71 1.88
C PRO A 213 -16.09 -15.39 2.69
N ASN A 214 -15.56 -16.35 3.44
CA ASN A 214 -14.39 -16.19 4.29
C ASN A 214 -13.06 -16.60 3.61
N SER A 215 -13.09 -17.03 2.33
CA SER A 215 -11.90 -17.32 1.54
C SER A 215 -11.61 -16.14 0.61
N HIS A 216 -10.34 -15.87 0.33
CA HIS A 216 -9.92 -14.88 -0.66
C HIS A 216 -9.40 -15.56 -1.94
N LEU A 217 -9.95 -16.74 -2.25
CA LEU A 217 -9.65 -17.51 -3.45
C LEU A 217 -10.85 -17.45 -4.41
N TYR A 218 -10.54 -17.37 -5.70
CA TYR A 218 -11.52 -17.27 -6.78
C TYR A 218 -11.22 -18.33 -7.82
N THR A 219 -12.23 -18.67 -8.64
CA THR A 219 -12.10 -19.68 -9.69
C THR A 219 -12.81 -19.24 -10.96
N SER A 220 -12.39 -19.79 -12.09
CA SER A 220 -12.98 -19.61 -13.42
C SER A 220 -12.63 -20.77 -14.33
N ASP A 221 -13.53 -21.13 -15.26
CA ASP A 221 -13.26 -22.13 -16.30
C ASP A 221 -12.28 -21.65 -17.38
N THR A 222 -12.17 -20.33 -17.56
CA THR A 222 -11.33 -19.70 -18.58
C THR A 222 -10.19 -18.94 -17.94
N LEU A 223 -9.02 -18.91 -18.60
CA LEU A 223 -7.86 -18.15 -18.16
C LEU A 223 -8.12 -16.63 -18.27
N ILE A 224 -7.99 -15.92 -17.15
CA ILE A 224 -8.09 -14.46 -17.06
C ILE A 224 -6.70 -13.91 -16.79
N GLY A 225 -5.93 -13.69 -17.86
CA GLY A 225 -4.50 -13.37 -17.80
C GLY A 225 -4.16 -12.00 -17.18
N ASN A 226 -5.12 -11.08 -17.13
CA ASN A 226 -4.97 -9.74 -16.53
C ASN A 226 -5.46 -9.66 -15.07
N PHE A 227 -5.73 -10.79 -14.42
CA PHE A 227 -6.14 -10.82 -13.02
C PHE A 227 -5.01 -10.25 -12.14
N PRO A 228 -5.28 -9.32 -11.23
CA PRO A 228 -4.26 -8.69 -10.40
C PRO A 228 -3.88 -9.57 -9.19
N GLY A 229 -3.16 -10.64 -9.46
CA GLY A 229 -2.78 -11.65 -8.47
C GLY A 229 -2.01 -12.81 -9.08
N ARG A 230 -2.00 -13.94 -8.38
CA ARG A 230 -1.46 -15.20 -8.86
C ARG A 230 -2.54 -16.03 -9.52
N ILE A 231 -2.19 -16.70 -10.61
CA ILE A 231 -3.08 -17.55 -11.40
C ILE A 231 -2.49 -18.94 -11.42
N PHE A 232 -3.30 -19.94 -11.10
CA PHE A 232 -2.90 -21.35 -11.11
C PHE A 232 -3.87 -22.13 -12.02
N HIS A 233 -3.31 -22.95 -12.91
CA HIS A 233 -4.10 -23.97 -13.60
C HIS A 233 -4.24 -25.18 -12.67
N ILE A 234 -5.47 -25.63 -12.43
CA ILE A 234 -5.75 -26.76 -11.54
C ILE A 234 -5.59 -28.05 -12.32
N VAL A 235 -4.61 -28.83 -11.95
CA VAL A 235 -4.30 -30.11 -12.61
C VAL A 235 -4.91 -31.31 -11.89
N ASN A 236 -5.26 -31.17 -10.60
CA ASN A 236 -5.88 -32.25 -9.83
C ASN A 236 -6.58 -31.71 -8.59
N GLN A 237 -7.61 -32.41 -8.14
CA GLN A 237 -8.33 -32.16 -6.89
C GLN A 237 -8.45 -33.48 -6.13
N CYS A 238 -8.20 -33.46 -4.83
CA CYS A 238 -8.36 -34.61 -3.96
C CYS A 238 -8.94 -34.20 -2.60
N SER A 239 -9.53 -35.13 -1.90
CA SER A 239 -9.96 -34.90 -0.52
C SER A 239 -8.77 -34.84 0.43
N PHE A 240 -8.96 -34.13 1.58
CA PHE A 240 -7.90 -33.90 2.56
C PHE A 240 -7.67 -35.16 3.43
N ASN A 241 -7.20 -36.25 2.79
CA ASN A 241 -6.75 -37.44 3.48
C ASN A 241 -5.37 -37.91 2.96
N LYS A 242 -4.62 -38.53 3.84
CA LYS A 242 -3.21 -38.94 3.56
C LYS A 242 -3.04 -39.80 2.32
N LYS A 243 -3.99 -40.70 2.03
CA LYS A 243 -3.93 -41.64 0.90
C LYS A 243 -4.13 -40.92 -0.45
N GLU A 244 -5.14 -40.06 -0.54
CA GLU A 244 -5.45 -39.31 -1.75
C GLU A 244 -4.43 -38.19 -2.02
N ILE A 245 -3.96 -37.51 -0.99
CA ILE A 245 -2.85 -36.55 -1.12
C ILE A 245 -1.60 -37.23 -1.68
N LYS A 246 -1.23 -38.40 -1.13
CA LYS A 246 -0.05 -39.16 -1.63
C LYS A 246 -0.22 -39.59 -3.08
N LYS A 247 -1.42 -40.02 -3.48
CA LYS A 247 -1.73 -40.38 -4.87
C LYS A 247 -1.65 -39.18 -5.79
N GLY A 248 -2.31 -38.04 -5.43
CA GLY A 248 -2.28 -36.81 -6.22
C GLY A 248 -0.86 -36.27 -6.44
N LEU A 249 -0.03 -36.28 -5.40
CA LEU A 249 1.37 -35.83 -5.49
C LEU A 249 2.25 -36.79 -6.34
N ALA A 250 1.94 -38.11 -6.35
CA ALA A 250 2.65 -39.06 -7.20
C ALA A 250 2.33 -38.87 -8.69
N ASP A 251 1.08 -38.46 -9.01
CA ASP A 251 0.69 -38.16 -10.37
C ASP A 251 1.33 -36.87 -10.89
N LEU A 252 1.49 -35.85 -10.04
CA LEU A 252 2.20 -34.61 -10.38
C LEU A 252 3.68 -34.82 -10.72
N LYS A 253 4.36 -35.75 -10.06
CA LYS A 253 5.77 -36.12 -10.39
C LYS A 253 5.96 -36.73 -11.78
N LYS A 254 4.89 -37.17 -12.42
CA LYS A 254 4.93 -37.70 -13.80
C LYS A 254 4.73 -36.64 -14.87
N ILE A 255 4.30 -35.45 -14.49
CA ILE A 255 3.98 -34.33 -15.38
C ILE A 255 5.14 -33.31 -15.48
N GLY A 256 6.09 -33.34 -14.57
CA GLY A 256 7.36 -32.58 -14.55
C GLY A 256 8.52 -33.48 -14.85
#